data_a1747fff0483733767c2ecfe39881839
#
_entry.id   a1747fff0483733767c2ecfe39881839
#
_cell.length_a   1.000
_cell.length_b   1.000
_cell.length_c   1.000
_cell.angle_alpha   90.00
_cell.angle_beta   90.00
_cell.angle_gamma   90.00
#
_symmetry.space_group_name_H-M   'P 1'
#
loop_
_entity.id
_entity.type
_entity.pdbx_description
1 polymer ?
#
loop_
_entity_poly.entity_id
_entity_poly.type
_entity_poly.pdbx_seq_one_letter_code
_entity_poly.pdbx_strand_id
1 'polypeptide(L)'
;MRRPREYDVPELIQQARDGSPRAVARLISLVENAHPALPEVMAQLAPHTGNAWIIGLTGSPGVGKSTTTTMLVHAFRAQGKRVGVLAIDPSSPFSGGALLGDRIRMVDHALDPEVYVRSMASRGHLGGLSWATPQALRVLDGAGCDVVIIETVGVGQSEVEIAGLADTTVVLLAPGMGDGVQAAKAGILEVGDVFVVNKADRDGADATVREIRHMISLGDRREPGLWRPPVIKTVADRGEGREEVMEALAKHREAGRASGDLQARRVARAEREVEAIVLASLRRRIGDLRADASLTTLAEQVAFGELDPYAAADVVLAELG
;
A
#
# COMPACT_ATOMS: atom_id res chain seq x y z
N MET A 1 4.65 -33.59 4.32
CA MET A 1 4.49 -32.24 4.83
C MET A 1 5.66 -31.88 5.72
N ARG A 2 6.46 -30.86 5.40
CA ARG A 2 7.51 -30.35 6.30
C ARG A 2 6.81 -29.61 7.45
N ARG A 3 7.15 -29.94 8.71
CA ARG A 3 6.68 -29.17 9.88
C ARG A 3 6.98 -27.68 9.67
N PRO A 4 6.04 -26.77 10.01
CA PRO A 4 6.33 -25.35 10.00
C PRO A 4 7.57 -25.11 10.88
N ARG A 5 8.51 -24.30 10.42
CA ARG A 5 9.63 -23.87 11.27
C ARG A 5 9.05 -23.11 12.44
N GLU A 6 9.29 -23.55 13.66
CA GLU A 6 9.05 -22.75 14.85
C GLU A 6 9.96 -21.51 14.79
N TYR A 7 9.36 -20.36 14.97
CA TYR A 7 10.04 -19.07 15.05
C TYR A 7 9.94 -18.60 16.50
N ASP A 8 11.05 -18.18 17.07
CA ASP A 8 11.04 -17.36 18.28
C ASP A 8 10.58 -15.95 17.87
N VAL A 9 9.27 -15.70 17.99
CA VAL A 9 8.65 -14.45 17.57
C VAL A 9 9.18 -13.26 18.35
N PRO A 10 9.33 -13.31 19.71
CA PRO A 10 9.93 -12.23 20.48
C PRO A 10 11.34 -11.87 20.02
N GLU A 11 12.20 -12.86 19.83
CA GLU A 11 13.57 -12.62 19.36
C GLU A 11 13.59 -12.01 17.97
N LEU A 12 12.74 -12.51 17.07
CA LEU A 12 12.66 -12.00 15.69
C LEU A 12 12.20 -10.53 15.65
N ILE A 13 11.24 -10.15 16.48
CA ILE A 13 10.78 -8.77 16.61
C ILE A 13 11.88 -7.88 17.20
N GLN A 14 12.56 -8.35 18.25
CA GLN A 14 13.67 -7.58 18.82
C GLN A 14 14.78 -7.34 17.80
N GLN A 15 15.18 -8.39 17.06
CA GLN A 15 16.16 -8.25 15.99
C GLN A 15 15.71 -7.26 14.89
N ALA A 16 14.43 -7.24 14.52
CA ALA A 16 13.89 -6.30 13.56
C ALA A 16 13.98 -4.85 14.06
N ARG A 17 13.66 -4.62 15.34
CA ARG A 17 13.76 -3.31 15.99
C ARG A 17 15.20 -2.84 16.14
N ASP A 18 16.12 -3.76 16.36
CA ASP A 18 17.57 -3.50 16.44
C ASP A 18 18.19 -3.24 15.04
N GLY A 19 17.36 -3.22 13.99
CA GLY A 19 17.78 -2.84 12.64
C GLY A 19 18.21 -4.00 11.76
N SER A 20 17.86 -5.26 12.06
CA SER A 20 18.19 -6.41 11.22
C SER A 20 17.30 -6.47 9.96
N PRO A 21 17.82 -6.23 8.74
CA PRO A 21 17.02 -6.33 7.51
C PRO A 21 16.51 -7.76 7.26
N ARG A 22 17.25 -8.77 7.74
CA ARG A 22 16.86 -10.18 7.64
C ARG A 22 15.64 -10.49 8.50
N ALA A 23 15.57 -9.93 9.69
CA ALA A 23 14.44 -10.12 10.60
C ALA A 23 13.19 -9.44 10.04
N VAL A 24 13.29 -8.19 9.56
CA VAL A 24 12.21 -7.47 8.88
C VAL A 24 11.70 -8.26 7.66
N ALA A 25 12.60 -8.72 6.78
CA ALA A 25 12.23 -9.51 5.61
C ALA A 25 11.55 -10.83 6.00
N ARG A 26 11.97 -11.46 7.12
CA ARG A 26 11.36 -12.67 7.65
C ARG A 26 9.96 -12.42 8.17
N LEU A 27 9.75 -11.37 8.95
CA LEU A 27 8.43 -10.97 9.45
C LEU A 27 7.46 -10.67 8.30
N ILE A 28 7.88 -9.93 7.27
CA ILE A 28 7.06 -9.69 6.08
C ILE A 28 6.73 -11.00 5.36
N SER A 29 7.66 -11.94 5.28
CA SER A 29 7.40 -13.27 4.68
C SER A 29 6.38 -14.08 5.47
N LEU A 30 6.33 -13.97 6.82
CA LEU A 30 5.27 -14.59 7.63
C LEU A 30 3.90 -13.98 7.30
N VAL A 31 3.85 -12.66 7.10
CA VAL A 31 2.65 -11.96 6.64
C VAL A 31 2.20 -12.47 5.28
N GLU A 32 3.07 -12.44 4.27
CA GLU A 32 2.75 -12.85 2.88
C GLU A 32 2.23 -14.28 2.78
N ASN A 33 2.69 -15.17 3.66
CA ASN A 33 2.34 -16.60 3.65
C ASN A 33 1.20 -16.94 4.63
N ALA A 34 0.55 -15.96 5.26
CA ALA A 34 -0.49 -16.18 6.28
C ALA A 34 -0.06 -17.21 7.33
N HIS A 35 1.19 -17.10 7.80
CA HIS A 35 1.77 -18.08 8.73
C HIS A 35 0.96 -18.15 10.03
N PRO A 36 0.79 -19.35 10.65
CA PRO A 36 0.03 -19.50 11.91
C PRO A 36 0.51 -18.61 13.07
N ALA A 37 1.80 -18.25 13.12
CA ALA A 37 2.35 -17.31 14.10
C ALA A 37 1.97 -15.84 13.86
N LEU A 38 1.27 -15.50 12.79
CA LEU A 38 0.96 -14.11 12.44
C LEU A 38 0.16 -13.36 13.53
N PRO A 39 -0.85 -13.96 14.19
CA PRO A 39 -1.54 -13.27 15.27
C PRO A 39 -0.62 -12.89 16.42
N GLU A 40 0.33 -13.77 16.79
CA GLU A 40 1.33 -13.50 17.82
C GLU A 40 2.28 -12.38 17.39
N VAL A 41 2.77 -12.40 16.14
CA VAL A 41 3.60 -11.33 15.56
C VAL A 41 2.88 -9.99 15.65
N MET A 42 1.61 -9.92 15.22
CA MET A 42 0.84 -8.68 15.26
C MET A 42 0.56 -8.20 16.69
N ALA A 43 0.26 -9.09 17.61
CA ALA A 43 0.05 -8.75 19.02
C ALA A 43 1.31 -8.15 19.67
N GLN A 44 2.48 -8.71 19.39
CA GLN A 44 3.74 -8.20 19.92
C GLN A 44 4.23 -6.92 19.24
N LEU A 45 3.91 -6.71 17.95
CA LEU A 45 4.24 -5.47 17.24
C LEU A 45 3.32 -4.31 17.63
N ALA A 46 2.07 -4.57 18.03
CA ALA A 46 1.05 -3.55 18.28
C ALA A 46 1.52 -2.39 19.18
N PRO A 47 2.23 -2.60 20.31
CA PRO A 47 2.73 -1.50 21.15
C PRO A 47 3.78 -0.59 20.48
N HIS A 48 4.35 -1.03 19.37
CA HIS A 48 5.44 -0.36 18.66
C HIS A 48 5.00 0.29 17.35
N THR A 49 3.71 0.17 16.98
CA THR A 49 3.14 0.70 15.73
C THR A 49 2.38 2.01 15.94
N GLY A 50 2.04 2.70 14.85
CA GLY A 50 1.31 3.97 14.86
C GLY A 50 2.21 5.21 14.75
N ASN A 51 3.53 5.05 14.60
CA ASN A 51 4.52 6.12 14.59
C ASN A 51 4.97 6.51 13.18
N ALA A 52 5.11 5.53 12.29
CA ALA A 52 5.56 5.77 10.92
C ALA A 52 4.63 6.72 10.15
N TRP A 53 5.25 7.54 9.31
CA TRP A 53 4.53 8.31 8.31
C TRP A 53 4.42 7.51 7.02
N ILE A 54 3.22 7.15 6.61
CA ILE A 54 2.98 6.33 5.43
C ILE A 54 2.69 7.23 4.24
N ILE A 55 3.55 7.16 3.22
CA ILE A 55 3.45 7.93 1.98
C ILE A 55 3.15 6.96 0.84
N GLY A 56 2.02 7.15 0.16
CA GLY A 56 1.65 6.38 -1.01
C GLY A 56 2.06 7.09 -2.30
N LEU A 57 2.79 6.40 -3.19
CA LEU A 57 3.10 6.87 -4.53
C LEU A 57 2.29 6.12 -5.55
N THR A 58 1.48 6.85 -6.33
CA THR A 58 0.65 6.30 -7.39
C THR A 58 0.82 7.07 -8.70
N GLY A 59 0.32 6.52 -9.78
CA GLY A 59 0.39 7.12 -11.12
C GLY A 59 0.65 6.06 -12.18
N SER A 60 0.43 6.39 -13.45
CA SER A 60 0.54 5.50 -14.59
C SER A 60 1.93 4.87 -14.74
N PRO A 61 2.07 3.73 -15.44
CA PRO A 61 3.38 3.15 -15.75
C PRO A 61 4.27 4.16 -16.47
N GLY A 62 5.57 4.16 -16.16
CA GLY A 62 6.55 4.99 -16.86
C GLY A 62 6.61 6.46 -16.41
N VAL A 63 5.79 6.96 -15.48
CA VAL A 63 5.88 8.34 -14.96
C VAL A 63 7.12 8.58 -14.08
N GLY A 64 7.80 7.54 -13.65
CA GLY A 64 9.02 7.63 -12.83
C GLY A 64 8.76 7.44 -11.33
N LYS A 65 7.78 6.61 -10.94
CA LYS A 65 7.49 6.30 -9.53
C LYS A 65 8.72 5.83 -8.78
N SER A 66 9.38 4.78 -9.25
CA SER A 66 10.56 4.21 -8.56
C SER A 66 11.73 5.22 -8.48
N THR A 67 11.92 6.07 -9.50
CA THR A 67 12.93 7.15 -9.47
C THR A 67 12.56 8.19 -8.41
N THR A 68 11.28 8.56 -8.32
CA THR A 68 10.79 9.47 -7.29
C THR A 68 10.89 8.83 -5.89
N THR A 69 10.60 7.53 -5.76
CA THR A 69 10.80 6.78 -4.52
C THR A 69 12.25 6.88 -4.06
N THR A 70 13.22 6.62 -4.97
CA THR A 70 14.65 6.75 -4.68
C THR A 70 15.00 8.19 -4.23
N MET A 71 14.52 9.20 -4.95
CA MET A 71 14.73 10.61 -4.58
C MET A 71 14.21 10.93 -3.16
N LEU A 72 13.01 10.44 -2.81
CA LEU A 72 12.43 10.65 -1.48
C LEU A 72 13.19 9.88 -0.40
N VAL A 73 13.61 8.63 -0.67
CA VAL A 73 14.44 7.86 0.27
C VAL A 73 15.72 8.62 0.59
N HIS A 74 16.44 9.14 -0.42
CA HIS A 74 17.62 9.98 -0.21
C HIS A 74 17.32 11.20 0.65
N ALA A 75 16.20 11.89 0.38
CA ALA A 75 15.83 13.08 1.14
C ALA A 75 15.54 12.77 2.64
N PHE A 76 14.81 11.68 2.91
CA PHE A 76 14.53 11.26 4.28
C PHE A 76 15.78 10.72 4.98
N ARG A 77 16.66 9.98 4.28
CA ARG A 77 17.94 9.51 4.84
C ARG A 77 18.86 10.67 5.18
N ALA A 78 18.89 11.72 4.37
CA ALA A 78 19.63 12.94 4.68
C ALA A 78 19.13 13.64 5.98
N GLN A 79 17.89 13.40 6.37
CA GLN A 79 17.32 13.85 7.65
C GLN A 79 17.54 12.85 8.80
N GLY A 80 18.32 11.79 8.60
CA GLY A 80 18.57 10.74 9.59
C GLY A 80 17.40 9.79 9.83
N LYS A 81 16.37 9.76 8.94
CA LYS A 81 15.17 8.94 9.08
C LYS A 81 15.40 7.51 8.63
N ARG A 82 14.88 6.54 9.37
CA ARG A 82 14.79 5.14 8.92
C ARG A 82 13.62 5.00 7.97
N VAL A 83 13.85 4.41 6.78
CA VAL A 83 12.86 4.37 5.70
C VAL A 83 12.55 2.94 5.29
N GLY A 84 11.26 2.60 5.30
CA GLY A 84 10.74 1.39 4.67
C GLY A 84 10.19 1.70 3.28
N VAL A 85 10.45 0.83 2.29
CA VAL A 85 9.84 0.89 0.96
C VAL A 85 9.12 -0.42 0.69
N LEU A 86 7.84 -0.32 0.37
CA LEU A 86 6.99 -1.44 0.02
C LEU A 86 6.50 -1.28 -1.41
N ALA A 87 7.13 -2.00 -2.34
CA ALA A 87 6.71 -2.03 -3.73
C ALA A 87 5.66 -3.12 -3.93
N ILE A 88 4.48 -2.73 -4.40
CA ILE A 88 3.36 -3.65 -4.64
C ILE A 88 3.29 -3.97 -6.13
N ASP A 89 3.73 -5.18 -6.49
CA ASP A 89 3.74 -5.66 -7.86
C ASP A 89 2.50 -6.50 -8.21
N PRO A 90 2.04 -6.49 -9.47
CA PRO A 90 1.10 -7.50 -9.94
C PRO A 90 1.67 -8.89 -9.69
N SER A 91 0.80 -9.83 -9.31
CA SER A 91 1.22 -11.22 -9.13
C SER A 91 1.64 -11.82 -10.47
N SER A 92 2.77 -12.51 -10.50
CA SER A 92 3.15 -13.33 -11.64
C SER A 92 2.13 -14.45 -11.84
N PRO A 93 1.55 -14.61 -13.05
CA PRO A 93 0.60 -15.70 -13.31
C PRO A 93 1.24 -17.09 -13.21
N PHE A 94 2.59 -17.17 -13.25
CA PHE A 94 3.32 -18.44 -13.21
C PHE A 94 3.82 -18.82 -11.81
N SER A 95 4.24 -17.84 -10.99
CA SER A 95 4.83 -18.11 -9.68
C SER A 95 3.98 -17.61 -8.51
N GLY A 96 2.96 -16.78 -8.77
CA GLY A 96 2.19 -16.10 -7.74
C GLY A 96 2.99 -15.12 -6.87
N GLY A 97 4.28 -14.93 -7.19
CA GLY A 97 5.18 -14.00 -6.49
C GLY A 97 5.27 -12.63 -7.19
N ALA A 98 5.90 -11.66 -6.53
CA ALA A 98 6.18 -10.36 -7.11
C ALA A 98 7.11 -10.48 -8.32
N LEU A 99 6.83 -9.71 -9.38
CA LEU A 99 7.73 -9.61 -10.51
C LEU A 99 9.01 -8.87 -10.07
N LEU A 100 10.17 -9.48 -10.26
CA LEU A 100 11.48 -9.06 -9.73
C LEU A 100 12.01 -7.71 -10.26
N GLY A 101 11.26 -6.99 -11.12
CA GLY A 101 11.74 -5.81 -11.85
C GLY A 101 12.18 -4.63 -10.99
N ASP A 102 11.57 -4.42 -9.83
CA ASP A 102 11.80 -3.20 -9.04
C ASP A 102 12.96 -3.31 -8.05
N ARG A 103 13.38 -4.52 -7.65
CA ARG A 103 14.59 -4.70 -6.82
C ARG A 103 15.86 -4.18 -7.47
N ILE A 104 15.95 -4.24 -8.80
CA ILE A 104 17.13 -3.80 -9.55
C ILE A 104 17.24 -2.27 -9.58
N ARG A 105 16.13 -1.55 -9.45
CA ARG A 105 16.09 -0.09 -9.56
C ARG A 105 16.46 0.64 -8.26
N MET A 106 16.50 -0.05 -7.12
CA MET A 106 16.86 0.51 -5.82
C MET A 106 18.20 -0.01 -5.29
N VAL A 107 19.11 -0.37 -6.17
CA VAL A 107 20.46 -0.87 -5.83
C VAL A 107 21.22 0.13 -4.97
N ASP A 108 21.04 1.43 -5.19
CA ASP A 108 21.73 2.50 -4.46
C ASP A 108 21.42 2.49 -2.95
N HIS A 109 20.29 1.93 -2.54
CA HIS A 109 19.89 1.84 -1.11
C HIS A 109 20.06 0.45 -0.51
N ALA A 110 20.45 -0.55 -1.32
CA ALA A 110 20.56 -1.93 -0.85
C ALA A 110 21.66 -2.13 0.22
N LEU A 111 22.58 -1.18 0.34
CA LEU A 111 23.68 -1.18 1.32
C LEU A 111 23.43 -0.25 2.52
N ASP A 112 22.38 0.58 2.52
CA ASP A 112 22.05 1.42 3.66
C ASP A 112 21.28 0.58 4.72
N PRO A 113 21.84 0.34 5.92
CA PRO A 113 21.20 -0.48 6.95
C PRO A 113 19.91 0.13 7.51
N GLU A 114 19.67 1.41 7.27
CA GLU A 114 18.48 2.13 7.70
C GLU A 114 17.41 2.24 6.59
N VAL A 115 17.57 1.47 5.50
CA VAL A 115 16.59 1.39 4.41
C VAL A 115 16.15 -0.05 4.21
N TYR A 116 14.85 -0.30 4.38
CA TYR A 116 14.24 -1.60 4.12
C TYR A 116 13.44 -1.55 2.83
N VAL A 117 13.82 -2.36 1.85
CA VAL A 117 13.08 -2.47 0.57
C VAL A 117 12.48 -3.87 0.45
N ARG A 118 11.18 -3.93 0.21
CA ARG A 118 10.46 -5.18 -0.02
C ARG A 118 9.49 -5.05 -1.17
N SER A 119 9.57 -5.97 -2.14
CA SER A 119 8.54 -6.16 -3.15
C SER A 119 7.54 -7.21 -2.68
N MET A 120 6.26 -6.91 -2.76
CA MET A 120 5.16 -7.81 -2.44
C MET A 120 4.28 -8.03 -3.67
N ALA A 121 3.78 -9.26 -3.83
CA ALA A 121 2.80 -9.54 -4.85
C ALA A 121 1.42 -9.04 -4.42
N SER A 122 0.68 -8.42 -5.32
CA SER A 122 -0.70 -7.98 -5.07
C SER A 122 -1.69 -9.13 -4.91
N ARG A 123 -1.28 -10.40 -4.86
CA ARG A 123 -2.07 -11.66 -4.74
C ARG A 123 -3.57 -11.40 -4.67
N GLY A 124 -4.12 -10.76 -5.74
CA GLY A 124 -5.47 -10.24 -5.76
C GLY A 124 -6.52 -11.34 -5.86
N HIS A 125 -7.41 -11.37 -4.90
CA HIS A 125 -8.78 -11.78 -5.16
C HIS A 125 -9.55 -10.49 -5.47
N LEU A 126 -10.01 -10.35 -6.73
CA LEU A 126 -10.94 -9.29 -7.15
C LEU A 126 -10.45 -7.84 -6.89
N GLY A 127 -9.35 -7.47 -7.53
CA GLY A 127 -8.97 -6.08 -7.79
C GLY A 127 -8.51 -5.32 -6.56
N GLY A 128 -7.24 -5.49 -6.12
CA GLY A 128 -6.75 -4.60 -5.13
C GLY A 128 -5.41 -4.95 -4.50
N LEU A 129 -4.98 -4.08 -3.59
CA LEU A 129 -3.83 -4.28 -2.73
C LEU A 129 -4.05 -5.52 -1.85
N SER A 130 -3.03 -6.37 -1.76
CA SER A 130 -3.07 -7.60 -0.96
C SER A 130 -3.51 -7.30 0.49
N TRP A 131 -4.39 -8.14 1.05
CA TRP A 131 -4.74 -8.15 2.48
C TRP A 131 -3.50 -8.15 3.40
N ALA A 132 -2.36 -8.59 2.89
CA ALA A 132 -1.08 -8.59 3.59
C ALA A 132 -0.41 -7.21 3.67
N THR A 133 -0.81 -6.25 2.82
CA THR A 133 -0.16 -4.93 2.77
C THR A 133 -0.30 -4.14 4.08
N PRO A 134 -1.47 -4.00 4.71
CA PRO A 134 -1.58 -3.31 6.01
C PRO A 134 -0.71 -3.93 7.09
N GLN A 135 -0.63 -5.25 7.12
CA GLN A 135 0.18 -5.99 8.10
C GLN A 135 1.69 -5.83 7.84
N ALA A 136 2.11 -5.79 6.57
CA ALA A 136 3.50 -5.50 6.21
C ALA A 136 3.90 -4.06 6.60
N LEU A 137 2.97 -3.09 6.48
CA LEU A 137 3.19 -1.74 7.00
C LEU A 137 3.39 -1.74 8.52
N ARG A 138 2.61 -2.53 9.28
CA ARG A 138 2.82 -2.69 10.72
C ARG A 138 4.17 -3.29 11.07
N VAL A 139 4.67 -4.23 10.26
CA VAL A 139 6.03 -4.77 10.46
C VAL A 139 7.09 -3.70 10.28
N LEU A 140 7.01 -2.87 9.24
CA LEU A 140 7.97 -1.79 8.99
C LEU A 140 7.89 -0.70 10.08
N ASP A 141 6.68 -0.30 10.47
CA ASP A 141 6.44 0.65 11.55
C ASP A 141 6.98 0.11 12.89
N GLY A 142 6.61 -1.12 13.25
CA GLY A 142 7.08 -1.78 14.47
C GLY A 142 8.59 -2.07 14.49
N ALA A 143 9.23 -2.20 13.33
CA ALA A 143 10.68 -2.25 13.19
C ALA A 143 11.37 -0.88 13.33
N GLY A 144 10.60 0.19 13.60
CA GLY A 144 11.10 1.53 13.87
C GLY A 144 11.37 2.37 12.63
N CYS A 145 10.73 2.10 11.49
CA CYS A 145 10.75 3.03 10.36
C CYS A 145 10.04 4.33 10.74
N ASP A 146 10.69 5.47 10.53
CA ASP A 146 10.06 6.80 10.66
C ASP A 146 9.10 7.10 9.51
N VAL A 147 9.46 6.59 8.32
CA VAL A 147 8.70 6.78 7.07
C VAL A 147 8.58 5.45 6.35
N VAL A 148 7.38 5.16 5.85
CA VAL A 148 7.16 4.02 4.95
C VAL A 148 6.59 4.53 3.64
N ILE A 149 7.28 4.27 2.54
CA ILE A 149 6.83 4.60 1.19
C ILE A 149 6.20 3.36 0.58
N ILE A 150 4.94 3.47 0.14
CA ILE A 150 4.27 2.44 -0.64
C ILE A 150 4.26 2.86 -2.09
N GLU A 151 4.73 2.00 -2.97
CA GLU A 151 4.74 2.23 -4.42
C GLU A 151 3.90 1.17 -5.12
N THR A 152 2.99 1.58 -6.01
CA THR A 152 2.22 0.66 -6.87
C THR A 152 2.82 0.58 -8.26
N VAL A 153 2.68 -0.57 -8.92
CA VAL A 153 3.19 -0.78 -10.31
C VAL A 153 2.15 -0.35 -11.36
N GLY A 154 1.36 0.68 -11.07
CA GLY A 154 0.59 1.41 -12.08
C GLY A 154 -0.33 0.57 -12.99
N VAL A 155 -1.05 -0.41 -12.46
CA VAL A 155 -2.03 -1.19 -13.20
C VAL A 155 -3.36 -1.24 -12.45
N GLY A 156 -4.33 -0.47 -12.92
CA GLY A 156 -5.73 -0.59 -12.52
C GLY A 156 -6.09 0.00 -11.16
N GLN A 157 -7.05 -0.61 -10.45
CA GLN A 157 -7.67 -0.08 -9.23
C GLN A 157 -6.71 0.10 -8.03
N SER A 158 -5.55 -0.53 -8.05
CA SER A 158 -4.51 -0.35 -7.00
C SER A 158 -4.03 1.09 -6.86
N GLU A 159 -4.23 1.91 -7.89
CA GLU A 159 -3.89 3.34 -7.86
C GLU A 159 -4.77 4.15 -6.89
N VAL A 160 -6.04 3.78 -6.73
CA VAL A 160 -6.97 4.43 -5.78
C VAL A 160 -6.85 3.80 -4.39
N GLU A 161 -6.62 2.51 -4.31
CA GLU A 161 -6.54 1.77 -3.05
C GLU A 161 -5.37 2.20 -2.16
N ILE A 162 -4.26 2.67 -2.78
CA ILE A 162 -3.10 3.18 -2.03
C ILE A 162 -3.48 4.35 -1.13
N ALA A 163 -4.42 5.19 -1.56
CA ALA A 163 -4.93 6.30 -0.75
C ALA A 163 -5.59 5.83 0.54
N GLY A 164 -6.20 4.64 0.49
CA GLY A 164 -6.76 4.01 1.67
C GLY A 164 -5.73 3.51 2.69
N LEU A 165 -4.47 3.36 2.28
CA LEU A 165 -3.37 2.89 3.14
C LEU A 165 -2.46 4.02 3.60
N ALA A 166 -2.33 5.08 2.80
CA ALA A 166 -1.39 6.16 3.05
C ALA A 166 -1.93 7.22 4.02
N ASP A 167 -1.03 7.85 4.74
CA ASP A 167 -1.29 9.09 5.48
C ASP A 167 -1.23 10.30 4.52
N THR A 168 -0.40 10.19 3.46
CA THR A 168 -0.25 11.19 2.39
C THR A 168 -0.12 10.47 1.04
N THR A 169 -0.94 10.84 0.07
CA THR A 169 -0.91 10.26 -1.29
C THR A 169 -0.28 11.23 -2.27
N VAL A 170 0.79 10.79 -2.93
CA VAL A 170 1.46 11.50 -4.02
C VAL A 170 1.03 10.91 -5.35
N VAL A 171 0.45 11.72 -6.21
CA VAL A 171 0.06 11.33 -7.57
C VAL A 171 1.10 11.83 -8.55
N LEU A 172 1.77 10.90 -9.22
CA LEU A 172 2.78 11.20 -10.23
C LEU A 172 2.17 11.19 -11.63
N LEU A 173 2.52 12.22 -12.39
CA LEU A 173 2.17 12.39 -13.80
C LEU A 173 3.45 12.71 -14.60
N ALA A 174 3.38 12.60 -15.93
CA ALA A 174 4.46 13.03 -16.80
C ALA A 174 3.91 13.66 -18.08
N PRO A 175 4.66 14.59 -18.73
CA PRO A 175 4.26 15.16 -20.02
C PRO A 175 4.10 14.11 -21.12
N GLY A 176 3.17 14.33 -22.03
CA GLY A 176 2.97 13.46 -23.21
C GLY A 176 2.15 12.17 -22.95
N MET A 177 1.57 12.01 -21.76
CA MET A 177 0.71 10.89 -21.44
C MET A 177 -0.77 11.27 -21.64
N GLY A 178 -1.18 11.48 -22.89
CA GLY A 178 -2.55 11.88 -23.22
C GLY A 178 -3.64 10.99 -22.61
N ASP A 179 -3.45 9.68 -22.64
CA ASP A 179 -4.35 8.71 -22.00
C ASP A 179 -4.15 8.66 -20.47
N GLY A 180 -2.96 9.01 -19.97
CA GLY A 180 -2.67 9.04 -18.53
C GLY A 180 -3.38 10.17 -17.80
N VAL A 181 -3.58 11.33 -18.44
CA VAL A 181 -4.41 12.41 -17.92
C VAL A 181 -5.90 12.03 -17.99
N GLN A 182 -6.32 11.23 -18.98
CA GLN A 182 -7.68 10.71 -19.07
C GLN A 182 -7.95 9.65 -17.98
N ALA A 183 -6.99 8.77 -17.66
CA ALA A 183 -7.10 7.83 -16.55
C ALA A 183 -7.09 8.55 -15.18
N ALA A 184 -6.32 9.63 -15.05
CA ALA A 184 -6.37 10.51 -13.87
C ALA A 184 -7.74 11.19 -13.68
N LYS A 185 -8.53 11.36 -14.75
CA LYS A 185 -9.90 11.88 -14.66
C LYS A 185 -10.86 10.95 -13.90
N ALA A 186 -10.53 9.67 -13.76
CA ALA A 186 -11.42 8.65 -13.19
C ALA A 186 -11.10 8.29 -11.73
N GLY A 187 -10.93 9.25 -10.82
CA GLY A 187 -10.84 9.02 -9.38
C GLY A 187 -9.47 9.30 -8.74
N ILE A 188 -8.35 9.27 -9.50
CA ILE A 188 -7.01 9.56 -8.93
C ILE A 188 -6.91 11.01 -8.44
N LEU A 189 -7.61 11.96 -9.08
CA LEU A 189 -7.63 13.36 -8.65
C LEU A 189 -8.35 13.58 -7.31
N GLU A 190 -9.27 12.70 -6.96
CA GLU A 190 -10.02 12.78 -5.71
C GLU A 190 -9.19 12.29 -4.50
N VAL A 191 -8.16 11.49 -4.76
CA VAL A 191 -7.36 10.84 -3.72
C VAL A 191 -5.97 11.43 -3.55
N GLY A 192 -5.55 12.35 -4.41
CA GLY A 192 -4.21 12.96 -4.39
C GLY A 192 -4.10 14.10 -3.38
N ASP A 193 -3.16 13.98 -2.45
CA ASP A 193 -2.80 15.05 -1.52
C ASP A 193 -1.68 15.96 -2.06
N VAL A 194 -0.81 15.42 -2.91
CA VAL A 194 0.26 16.15 -3.61
C VAL A 194 0.35 15.63 -5.04
N PHE A 195 0.38 16.50 -6.01
CA PHE A 195 0.55 16.18 -7.43
C PHE A 195 1.97 16.51 -7.87
N VAL A 196 2.64 15.57 -8.52
CA VAL A 196 3.99 15.73 -9.03
C VAL A 196 3.99 15.49 -10.54
N VAL A 197 4.33 16.51 -11.31
CA VAL A 197 4.60 16.40 -12.76
C VAL A 197 6.09 16.13 -12.92
N ASN A 198 6.43 14.85 -13.00
CA ASN A 198 7.81 14.40 -13.19
C ASN A 198 8.24 14.46 -14.66
N LYS A 199 9.55 14.35 -14.93
CA LYS A 199 10.12 14.55 -16.26
C LYS A 199 9.80 15.94 -16.82
N ALA A 200 9.86 16.96 -15.96
CA ALA A 200 9.49 18.32 -16.29
C ALA A 200 10.50 19.02 -17.23
N ASP A 201 11.61 18.37 -17.54
CA ASP A 201 12.56 18.71 -18.60
C ASP A 201 12.02 18.41 -20.01
N ARG A 202 10.90 17.68 -20.13
CA ARG A 202 10.26 17.38 -21.40
C ARG A 202 9.26 18.44 -21.80
N ASP A 203 9.08 18.59 -23.12
CA ASP A 203 8.04 19.46 -23.68
C ASP A 203 6.65 19.09 -23.17
N GLY A 204 5.82 20.09 -22.91
CA GLY A 204 4.45 19.91 -22.43
C GLY A 204 4.29 19.88 -20.90
N ALA A 205 5.36 19.95 -20.12
CA ALA A 205 5.28 19.92 -18.65
C ALA A 205 4.38 21.04 -18.09
N ASP A 206 4.53 22.27 -18.58
CA ASP A 206 3.71 23.41 -18.15
C ASP A 206 2.23 23.28 -18.57
N ALA A 207 1.96 22.63 -19.70
CA ALA A 207 0.59 22.35 -20.12
C ALA A 207 -0.05 21.33 -19.17
N THR A 208 0.66 20.26 -18.83
CA THR A 208 0.21 19.25 -17.85
C THR A 208 -0.06 19.89 -16.48
N VAL A 209 0.83 20.76 -15.99
CA VAL A 209 0.61 21.48 -14.71
C VAL A 209 -0.66 22.33 -14.76
N ARG A 210 -0.89 23.09 -15.84
CA ARG A 210 -2.11 23.91 -15.98
C ARG A 210 -3.37 23.04 -16.01
N GLU A 211 -3.34 21.94 -16.73
CA GLU A 211 -4.46 21.02 -16.83
C GLU A 211 -4.81 20.41 -15.46
N ILE A 212 -3.83 19.91 -14.72
CA ILE A 212 -4.04 19.34 -13.37
C ILE A 212 -4.61 20.42 -12.42
N ARG A 213 -4.02 21.62 -12.40
CA ARG A 213 -4.54 22.73 -11.58
C ARG A 213 -5.98 23.09 -11.93
N HIS A 214 -6.31 23.09 -13.21
CA HIS A 214 -7.67 23.35 -13.66
C HIS A 214 -8.63 22.25 -13.16
N MET A 215 -8.26 20.98 -13.30
CA MET A 215 -9.09 19.87 -12.82
C MET A 215 -9.29 19.89 -11.29
N ILE A 216 -8.24 20.16 -10.53
CA ILE A 216 -8.34 20.33 -9.07
C ILE A 216 -9.31 21.47 -8.75
N SER A 217 -9.25 22.58 -9.48
CA SER A 217 -10.14 23.73 -9.25
C SER A 217 -11.61 23.45 -9.55
N LEU A 218 -11.92 22.49 -10.42
CA LEU A 218 -13.29 22.07 -10.71
C LEU A 218 -13.90 21.19 -9.61
N GLY A 219 -13.06 20.38 -8.94
CA GLY A 219 -13.46 19.55 -7.80
C GLY A 219 -13.45 20.28 -6.46
N ASP A 220 -12.91 21.48 -6.41
CA ASP A 220 -12.69 22.24 -5.17
C ASP A 220 -14.03 22.72 -4.59
N ARG A 221 -14.55 21.97 -3.62
CA ARG A 221 -15.57 22.46 -2.72
C ARG A 221 -14.90 23.50 -1.83
N ARG A 222 -15.22 24.76 -2.05
CA ARG A 222 -14.60 25.95 -1.43
C ARG A 222 -14.91 26.09 0.07
N GLU A 223 -14.67 25.06 0.84
CA GLU A 223 -14.74 25.16 2.30
C GLU A 223 -13.42 25.75 2.83
N PRO A 224 -13.48 26.85 3.61
CA PRO A 224 -12.29 27.40 4.24
C PRO A 224 -11.64 26.38 5.17
N GLY A 225 -10.35 26.18 5.04
CA GLY A 225 -9.57 25.29 5.91
C GLY A 225 -9.28 23.89 5.36
N LEU A 226 -9.85 23.51 4.21
CA LEU A 226 -9.49 22.25 3.56
C LEU A 226 -8.09 22.33 2.92
N TRP A 227 -7.38 21.19 2.96
CA TRP A 227 -6.11 21.05 2.25
C TRP A 227 -6.29 21.25 0.75
N ARG A 228 -5.42 22.06 0.15
CA ARG A 228 -5.37 22.29 -1.30
C ARG A 228 -4.15 21.59 -1.87
N PRO A 229 -4.32 20.54 -2.68
CA PRO A 229 -3.20 19.81 -3.22
C PRO A 229 -2.32 20.69 -4.11
N PRO A 230 -1.01 20.81 -3.83
CA PRO A 230 -0.07 21.50 -4.71
C PRO A 230 0.25 20.65 -5.94
N VAL A 231 0.64 21.33 -7.04
CA VAL A 231 1.15 20.70 -8.26
C VAL A 231 2.59 21.15 -8.45
N ILE A 232 3.52 20.22 -8.35
CA ILE A 232 4.97 20.45 -8.31
C ILE A 232 5.62 19.82 -9.54
N LYS A 233 6.57 20.52 -10.17
CA LYS A 233 7.39 19.96 -11.25
C LYS A 233 8.65 19.31 -10.68
N THR A 234 9.03 18.14 -11.21
CA THR A 234 10.27 17.46 -10.82
C THR A 234 11.01 16.89 -12.04
N VAL A 235 12.32 16.76 -11.91
CA VAL A 235 13.16 15.91 -12.72
C VAL A 235 13.86 14.96 -11.75
N ALA A 236 13.16 13.87 -11.38
CA ALA A 236 13.49 13.07 -10.21
C ALA A 236 14.87 12.38 -10.31
N ASP A 237 15.33 12.03 -11.51
CA ASP A 237 16.67 11.47 -11.77
C ASP A 237 17.81 12.47 -11.51
N ARG A 238 17.50 13.78 -11.53
CA ARG A 238 18.45 14.86 -11.21
C ARG A 238 18.21 15.45 -9.81
N GLY A 239 17.18 15.02 -9.13
CA GLY A 239 16.77 15.58 -7.83
C GLY A 239 16.15 16.97 -7.90
N GLU A 240 15.82 17.48 -9.10
CA GLU A 240 15.18 18.79 -9.26
C GLU A 240 13.74 18.73 -8.74
N GLY A 241 13.32 19.74 -7.97
CA GLY A 241 11.99 19.81 -7.34
C GLY A 241 11.84 18.97 -6.08
N ARG A 242 12.93 18.33 -5.59
CA ARG A 242 12.92 17.49 -4.41
C ARG A 242 12.52 18.25 -3.16
N GLU A 243 13.11 19.43 -2.94
CA GLU A 243 12.86 20.26 -1.76
C GLU A 243 11.38 20.71 -1.71
N GLU A 244 10.81 21.07 -2.85
CA GLU A 244 9.41 21.50 -2.97
C GLU A 244 8.46 20.33 -2.65
N VAL A 245 8.79 19.12 -3.11
CA VAL A 245 8.01 17.92 -2.77
C VAL A 245 8.10 17.62 -1.27
N MET A 246 9.30 17.65 -0.67
CA MET A 246 9.49 17.43 0.76
C MET A 246 8.74 18.46 1.61
N GLU A 247 8.76 19.72 1.21
CA GLU A 247 8.01 20.80 1.88
C GLU A 247 6.49 20.57 1.78
N ALA A 248 5.99 20.20 0.60
CA ALA A 248 4.57 19.92 0.40
C ALA A 248 4.09 18.73 1.23
N LEU A 249 4.89 17.66 1.29
CA LEU A 249 4.62 16.50 2.13
C LEU A 249 4.55 16.90 3.62
N ALA A 250 5.52 17.68 4.10
CA ALA A 250 5.55 18.15 5.48
C ALA A 250 4.33 19.03 5.82
N LYS A 251 3.98 19.97 4.94
CA LYS A 251 2.80 20.83 5.09
C LYS A 251 1.50 20.04 5.12
N HIS A 252 1.35 19.04 4.25
CA HIS A 252 0.17 18.18 4.26
C HIS A 252 0.04 17.41 5.58
N ARG A 253 1.14 16.80 6.05
CA ARG A 253 1.17 16.09 7.33
C ARG A 253 0.78 16.99 8.49
N GLU A 254 1.28 18.23 8.52
CA GLU A 254 0.97 19.21 9.57
C GLU A 254 -0.50 19.63 9.51
N ALA A 255 -1.01 19.94 8.31
CA ALA A 255 -2.42 20.27 8.10
C ALA A 255 -3.34 19.14 8.55
N GLY A 256 -3.02 17.89 8.17
CA GLY A 256 -3.80 16.71 8.58
C GLY A 256 -3.75 16.44 10.09
N ARG A 257 -2.64 16.77 10.76
CA ARG A 257 -2.56 16.73 12.24
C ARG A 257 -3.42 17.80 12.88
N ALA A 258 -3.35 19.03 12.37
CA ALA A 258 -4.09 20.16 12.92
C ALA A 258 -5.61 20.01 12.74
N SER A 259 -6.06 19.44 11.62
CA SER A 259 -7.49 19.20 11.33
C SER A 259 -8.03 17.91 11.96
N GLY A 260 -7.18 16.98 12.40
CA GLY A 260 -7.58 15.62 12.80
C GLY A 260 -7.77 14.63 11.65
N ASP A 261 -7.63 15.05 10.39
CA ASP A 261 -7.79 14.20 9.21
C ASP A 261 -6.79 13.03 9.21
N LEU A 262 -5.54 13.26 9.61
CA LEU A 262 -4.54 12.20 9.73
C LEU A 262 -5.01 11.07 10.67
N GLN A 263 -5.60 11.42 11.80
CA GLN A 263 -6.10 10.42 12.74
C GLN A 263 -7.33 9.69 12.18
N ALA A 264 -8.25 10.42 11.54
CA ALA A 264 -9.42 9.83 10.91
C ALA A 264 -9.03 8.82 9.81
N ARG A 265 -8.05 9.14 8.95
CA ARG A 265 -7.50 8.22 7.93
C ARG A 265 -6.91 6.96 8.56
N ARG A 266 -6.19 7.10 9.68
CA ARG A 266 -5.59 5.96 10.39
C ARG A 266 -6.63 5.03 11.00
N VAL A 267 -7.70 5.59 11.57
CA VAL A 267 -8.84 4.82 12.09
C VAL A 267 -9.54 4.07 10.95
N ALA A 268 -9.90 4.76 9.87
CA ALA A 268 -10.54 4.15 8.71
C ALA A 268 -9.68 3.05 8.04
N ARG A 269 -8.34 3.19 8.06
CA ARG A 269 -7.43 2.12 7.63
C ARG A 269 -7.49 0.92 8.55
N ALA A 270 -7.49 1.13 9.87
CA ALA A 270 -7.57 0.06 10.85
C ALA A 270 -8.92 -0.69 10.77
N GLU A 271 -10.02 0.02 10.56
CA GLU A 271 -11.35 -0.59 10.34
C GLU A 271 -11.33 -1.53 9.13
N ARG A 272 -10.81 -1.07 7.99
CA ARG A 272 -10.67 -1.92 6.77
C ARG A 272 -9.75 -3.11 6.98
N GLU A 273 -8.67 -2.96 7.75
CA GLU A 273 -7.76 -4.05 8.09
C GLU A 273 -8.48 -5.12 8.92
N VAL A 274 -9.22 -4.70 9.95
CA VAL A 274 -10.02 -5.62 10.79
C VAL A 274 -11.06 -6.35 9.95
N GLU A 275 -11.81 -5.63 9.11
CA GLU A 275 -12.79 -6.23 8.20
C GLU A 275 -12.15 -7.27 7.27
N ALA A 276 -11.01 -6.94 6.66
CA ALA A 276 -10.27 -7.84 5.79
C ALA A 276 -9.82 -9.12 6.52
N ILE A 277 -9.37 -9.01 7.76
CA ILE A 277 -8.97 -10.17 8.60
C ILE A 277 -10.19 -11.04 8.92
N VAL A 278 -11.33 -10.43 9.27
CA VAL A 278 -12.58 -11.15 9.53
C VAL A 278 -13.03 -11.92 8.30
N LEU A 279 -13.10 -11.23 7.15
CA LEU A 279 -13.50 -11.86 5.87
C LEU A 279 -12.55 -13.00 5.47
N ALA A 280 -11.23 -12.83 5.64
CA ALA A 280 -10.24 -13.87 5.38
C ALA A 280 -10.43 -15.09 6.30
N SER A 281 -10.76 -14.86 7.57
CA SER A 281 -11.03 -15.91 8.54
C SER A 281 -12.30 -16.69 8.19
N LEU A 282 -13.37 -16.01 7.83
CA LEU A 282 -14.63 -16.63 7.39
C LEU A 282 -14.42 -17.45 6.11
N ARG A 283 -13.71 -16.90 5.12
CA ARG A 283 -13.39 -17.63 3.87
C ARG A 283 -12.60 -18.90 4.12
N ARG A 284 -11.68 -18.89 5.10
CA ARG A 284 -10.93 -20.08 5.48
C ARG A 284 -11.84 -21.15 6.08
N ARG A 285 -12.72 -20.78 7.03
CA ARG A 285 -13.71 -21.69 7.61
C ARG A 285 -14.63 -22.29 6.55
N ILE A 286 -15.10 -21.48 5.58
CA ILE A 286 -15.87 -21.96 4.44
C ILE A 286 -15.05 -22.92 3.56
N GLY A 287 -13.74 -22.68 3.40
CA GLY A 287 -12.83 -23.58 2.69
C GLY A 287 -12.70 -24.94 3.38
N ASP A 288 -12.67 -24.95 4.72
CA ASP A 288 -12.65 -26.18 5.51
C ASP A 288 -13.97 -26.98 5.32
N LEU A 289 -15.12 -26.32 5.30
CA LEU A 289 -16.44 -26.93 4.98
C LEU A 289 -16.48 -27.54 3.57
N ARG A 290 -15.81 -26.93 2.58
CA ARG A 290 -15.67 -27.54 1.23
C ARG A 290 -14.88 -28.83 1.27
N ALA A 291 -13.85 -28.91 2.11
CA ALA A 291 -13.05 -30.13 2.27
C ALA A 291 -13.87 -31.28 2.89
N ASP A 292 -14.83 -30.94 3.76
CA ASP A 292 -15.76 -31.91 4.39
C ASP A 292 -16.98 -32.29 3.52
N ALA A 293 -17.01 -31.87 2.26
CA ALA A 293 -18.08 -32.13 1.29
C ALA A 293 -19.48 -31.55 1.61
N SER A 294 -19.66 -30.89 2.76
CA SER A 294 -20.96 -30.31 3.16
C SER A 294 -21.42 -29.24 2.18
N LEU A 295 -20.54 -28.32 1.79
CA LEU A 295 -20.86 -27.27 0.82
C LEU A 295 -21.13 -27.82 -0.58
N THR A 296 -20.48 -28.91 -0.98
CA THR A 296 -20.72 -29.57 -2.27
C THR A 296 -22.12 -30.18 -2.31
N THR A 297 -22.54 -30.84 -1.25
CA THR A 297 -23.90 -31.42 -1.13
C THR A 297 -24.97 -30.34 -1.21
N LEU A 298 -24.81 -29.22 -0.49
CA LEU A 298 -25.72 -28.07 -0.58
C LEU A 298 -25.77 -27.47 -2.00
N ALA A 299 -24.61 -27.35 -2.66
CA ALA A 299 -24.55 -26.88 -4.03
C ALA A 299 -25.24 -27.79 -5.03
N GLU A 300 -25.19 -29.13 -4.83
CA GLU A 300 -25.96 -30.11 -5.63
C GLU A 300 -27.44 -29.91 -5.42
N GLN A 301 -27.94 -29.78 -4.19
CA GLN A 301 -29.34 -29.54 -3.89
C GLN A 301 -29.85 -28.25 -4.54
N VAL A 302 -29.05 -27.19 -4.53
CA VAL A 302 -29.36 -25.92 -5.22
C VAL A 302 -29.43 -26.13 -6.76
N ALA A 303 -28.46 -26.84 -7.33
CA ALA A 303 -28.38 -27.09 -8.75
C ALA A 303 -29.57 -27.92 -9.27
N PHE A 304 -30.11 -28.83 -8.44
CA PHE A 304 -31.29 -29.65 -8.78
C PHE A 304 -32.64 -29.04 -8.36
N GLY A 305 -32.62 -27.81 -7.77
CA GLY A 305 -33.82 -27.09 -7.34
C GLY A 305 -34.51 -27.66 -6.10
N GLU A 306 -33.80 -28.46 -5.32
CA GLU A 306 -34.27 -29.02 -4.04
C GLU A 306 -34.14 -28.03 -2.88
N LEU A 307 -33.25 -27.08 -2.99
CA LEU A 307 -32.99 -26.02 -2.01
C LEU A 307 -32.74 -24.70 -2.74
N ASP A 308 -33.18 -23.57 -2.19
CA ASP A 308 -32.83 -22.27 -2.73
C ASP A 308 -31.46 -21.81 -2.22
N PRO A 309 -30.75 -20.93 -2.99
CA PRO A 309 -29.39 -20.49 -2.62
C PRO A 309 -29.28 -19.76 -1.26
N TYR A 310 -30.33 -19.06 -0.83
CA TYR A 310 -30.30 -18.35 0.46
C TYR A 310 -30.44 -19.31 1.62
N ALA A 311 -31.37 -20.28 1.53
CA ALA A 311 -31.50 -21.33 2.53
C ALA A 311 -30.22 -22.18 2.64
N ALA A 312 -29.56 -22.49 1.52
CA ALA A 312 -28.25 -23.15 1.53
C ALA A 312 -27.18 -22.29 2.23
N ALA A 313 -27.17 -20.98 1.99
CA ALA A 313 -26.23 -20.07 2.65
C ALA A 313 -26.50 -19.99 4.17
N ASP A 314 -27.76 -19.98 4.61
CA ASP A 314 -28.13 -19.96 6.03
C ASP A 314 -27.64 -21.23 6.76
N VAL A 315 -27.70 -22.40 6.12
CA VAL A 315 -27.13 -23.64 6.67
C VAL A 315 -25.61 -23.50 6.89
N VAL A 316 -24.88 -22.99 5.87
CA VAL A 316 -23.43 -22.76 6.00
C VAL A 316 -23.12 -21.74 7.11
N LEU A 317 -23.90 -20.67 7.22
CA LEU A 317 -23.72 -19.67 8.28
C LEU A 317 -23.95 -20.24 9.68
N ALA A 318 -24.93 -21.13 9.82
CA ALA A 318 -25.21 -21.83 11.09
C ALA A 318 -24.06 -22.77 11.51
N GLU A 319 -23.37 -23.40 10.56
CA GLU A 319 -22.20 -24.24 10.83
C GLU A 319 -20.93 -23.42 11.16
N LEU A 320 -20.90 -22.15 10.79
CA LEU A 320 -19.78 -21.22 11.06
C LEU A 320 -19.88 -20.58 12.46
N GLY A 321 -21.08 -20.50 13.03
CA GLY A 321 -21.33 -19.94 14.39
C GLY A 321 -21.02 -20.94 15.45
#